data_2d9d53385f032eea3018f1ae1d0fce4e
#
_entry.id   2d9d53385f032eea3018f1ae1d0fce4e
#
_cell.length_a   1.000
_cell.length_b   1.000
_cell.length_c   1.000
_cell.angle_alpha   90.00
_cell.angle_beta   90.00
_cell.angle_gamma   90.00
#
_symmetry.space_group_name_H-M   'P 1'
#
loop_
_entity.id
_entity.type
_entity.pdbx_description
1 polymer ?
#
loop_
_entity_poly.entity_id
_entity_poly.type
_entity_poly.pdbx_seq_one_letter_code
_entity_poly.pdbx_strand_id
1 'polypeptide(L)'
;MYRYKNRSDIVEVAEFINDQIGMSGQFHGYRFMHLKCMLSGLTISRENVRRLLSLLDPEGVEHCRRRRLVRRRYYAKGPNFIWHLDTYDKLKPYGIAINGCIDGFSRHFIWLEANYTSSDPKVVGGYFVNAVKDRGFCPQIVRGDRGTENSHVQHIQTFFHNLQQGIGICFLYGRSTANQRIESYWCQLRKQKFEFWISFFHQLKEHGYFCRDLIEKEIIRFVFVDIIQVKLDDFSLLWNTHYIRKTHNERIANRRPDFMYIVPAMFNTRDYSTPVDDVTVNVCQEECIFKTRIHCDKDVHDVCRLLMEENNWSIPEDANSARNLYLNLRREILRIISI
;
A
#
# COMPACT_ATOMS: atom_id res chain seq x y z
N MET A 1 0.43 -33.02 17.12
CA MET A 1 -0.99 -32.62 17.27
C MET A 1 -1.07 -31.53 18.34
N TYR A 2 -0.89 -30.25 17.94
CA TYR A 2 -0.99 -29.12 18.88
C TYR A 2 -2.48 -28.82 19.11
N ARG A 3 -3.03 -29.24 20.25
CA ARG A 3 -4.35 -28.80 20.73
C ARG A 3 -4.19 -27.37 21.22
N TYR A 4 -4.91 -26.45 20.58
CA TYR A 4 -5.07 -25.06 21.05
C TYR A 4 -5.71 -25.07 22.43
N LYS A 5 -4.91 -24.95 23.49
CA LYS A 5 -5.41 -24.96 24.89
C LYS A 5 -6.05 -23.65 25.32
N ASN A 6 -5.73 -22.52 24.65
CA ASN A 6 -6.35 -21.20 24.93
C ASN A 6 -6.96 -20.66 23.63
N ARG A 7 -8.25 -20.81 23.48
CA ARG A 7 -9.02 -20.12 22.43
C ARG A 7 -9.62 -18.86 23.03
N SER A 8 -9.54 -17.75 22.30
CA SER A 8 -10.28 -16.53 22.65
C SER A 8 -11.79 -16.79 22.63
N ASP A 9 -12.52 -16.03 23.44
CA ASP A 9 -13.97 -16.11 23.43
C ASP A 9 -14.51 -15.80 22.04
N ILE A 10 -15.50 -16.59 21.62
CA ILE A 10 -16.08 -16.46 20.29
C ILE A 10 -16.84 -15.14 20.11
N VAL A 11 -17.37 -14.58 21.20
CA VAL A 11 -18.08 -13.29 21.21
C VAL A 11 -17.07 -12.17 20.96
N GLU A 12 -15.96 -12.14 21.70
CA GLU A 12 -14.88 -11.19 21.53
C GLU A 12 -14.35 -11.19 20.08
N VAL A 13 -14.17 -12.38 19.52
CA VAL A 13 -13.73 -12.50 18.13
C VAL A 13 -14.79 -12.05 17.13
N ALA A 14 -16.07 -12.28 17.41
CA ALA A 14 -17.15 -11.83 16.56
C ALA A 14 -17.29 -10.30 16.56
N GLU A 15 -17.16 -9.65 17.71
CA GLU A 15 -17.11 -8.20 17.84
C GLU A 15 -15.93 -7.62 17.09
N PHE A 16 -14.73 -8.15 17.30
CA PHE A 16 -13.54 -7.74 16.54
C PHE A 16 -13.75 -7.86 15.01
N ILE A 17 -14.30 -8.98 14.54
CA ILE A 17 -14.59 -9.20 13.12
C ILE A 17 -15.62 -8.20 12.62
N ASN A 18 -16.67 -7.93 13.38
CA ASN A 18 -17.73 -6.99 13.03
C ASN A 18 -17.18 -5.56 12.92
N ASP A 19 -16.33 -5.13 13.84
CA ASP A 19 -15.66 -3.84 13.78
C ASP A 19 -14.76 -3.74 12.53
N GLN A 20 -14.02 -4.81 12.22
CA GLN A 20 -13.22 -4.83 11.01
C GLN A 20 -14.06 -4.77 9.73
N ILE A 21 -15.24 -5.40 9.70
CA ILE A 21 -16.19 -5.32 8.58
C ILE A 21 -16.72 -3.89 8.44
N GLY A 22 -17.11 -3.24 9.54
CA GLY A 22 -17.61 -1.87 9.56
C GLY A 22 -16.58 -0.81 9.12
N MET A 23 -15.28 -1.14 9.18
CA MET A 23 -14.19 -0.28 8.71
C MET A 23 -13.83 -0.61 7.24
N SER A 24 -12.61 -1.09 7.03
CA SER A 24 -12.06 -1.46 5.71
C SER A 24 -12.01 -2.96 5.46
N GLY A 25 -12.57 -3.76 6.36
CA GLY A 25 -12.49 -5.22 6.34
C GLY A 25 -13.64 -5.93 5.62
N GLN A 26 -14.65 -5.21 5.11
CA GLN A 26 -15.85 -5.77 4.47
C GLN A 26 -15.56 -6.77 3.35
N PHE A 27 -14.46 -6.59 2.61
CA PHE A 27 -14.06 -7.50 1.53
C PHE A 27 -12.90 -8.42 1.89
N HIS A 28 -12.56 -8.53 3.18
CA HIS A 28 -11.50 -9.43 3.63
C HIS A 28 -11.98 -10.89 3.54
N GLY A 29 -11.26 -11.70 2.78
CA GLY A 29 -11.46 -13.15 2.81
C GLY A 29 -11.07 -13.72 4.19
N TYR A 30 -11.74 -14.80 4.61
CA TYR A 30 -11.57 -15.42 5.94
C TYR A 30 -10.11 -15.66 6.38
N ARG A 31 -9.18 -15.82 5.44
CA ARG A 31 -7.74 -16.04 5.75
C ARG A 31 -7.05 -14.76 6.19
N PHE A 32 -7.37 -13.64 5.55
CA PHE A 32 -6.86 -12.35 5.96
C PHE A 32 -7.47 -11.93 7.30
N MET A 33 -8.76 -12.15 7.48
CA MET A 33 -9.43 -11.90 8.74
C MET A 33 -8.85 -12.77 9.88
N HIS A 34 -8.61 -14.04 9.62
CA HIS A 34 -7.94 -14.92 10.59
C HIS A 34 -6.54 -14.42 10.96
N LEU A 35 -5.75 -13.97 9.98
CA LEU A 35 -4.43 -13.40 10.25
C LEU A 35 -4.52 -12.11 11.08
N LYS A 36 -5.51 -11.25 10.81
CA LYS A 36 -5.78 -10.07 11.64
C LYS A 36 -6.12 -10.44 13.08
N CYS A 37 -7.00 -11.41 13.30
CA CYS A 37 -7.30 -11.91 14.64
C CYS A 37 -6.01 -12.36 15.35
N MET A 38 -5.16 -13.14 14.67
CA MET A 38 -3.89 -13.61 15.25
C MET A 38 -2.93 -12.47 15.60
N LEU A 39 -2.81 -11.46 14.73
CA LEU A 39 -1.95 -10.30 14.99
C LEU A 39 -2.49 -9.39 16.11
N SER A 40 -3.80 -9.41 16.35
CA SER A 40 -4.43 -8.73 17.50
C SER A 40 -4.45 -9.58 18.77
N GLY A 41 -3.70 -10.69 18.81
CA GLY A 41 -3.61 -11.56 19.99
C GLY A 41 -4.76 -12.57 20.14
N LEU A 42 -5.74 -12.57 19.24
CA LEU A 42 -6.91 -13.46 19.32
C LEU A 42 -6.57 -14.85 18.74
N THR A 43 -6.79 -15.89 19.53
CA THR A 43 -6.53 -17.29 19.15
C THR A 43 -7.80 -17.99 18.72
N ILE A 44 -8.00 -18.15 17.39
CA ILE A 44 -9.19 -18.77 16.80
C ILE A 44 -8.84 -19.67 15.62
N SER A 45 -9.67 -20.66 15.32
CA SER A 45 -9.48 -21.50 14.14
C SER A 45 -9.94 -20.79 12.84
N ARG A 46 -9.27 -21.10 11.73
CA ARG A 46 -9.67 -20.56 10.40
C ARG A 46 -11.10 -20.90 10.02
N GLU A 47 -11.57 -22.08 10.44
CA GLU A 47 -12.93 -22.52 10.14
C GLU A 47 -13.96 -21.69 10.92
N ASN A 48 -13.70 -21.37 12.18
CA ASN A 48 -14.58 -20.50 12.96
C ASN A 48 -14.63 -19.09 12.37
N VAL A 49 -13.48 -18.50 11.98
CA VAL A 49 -13.46 -17.22 11.26
C VAL A 49 -14.25 -17.29 9.96
N ARG A 50 -14.16 -18.38 9.20
CA ARG A 50 -14.92 -18.57 7.97
C ARG A 50 -16.42 -18.59 8.24
N ARG A 51 -16.86 -19.28 9.31
CA ARG A 51 -18.27 -19.35 9.72
C ARG A 51 -18.77 -18.00 10.20
N LEU A 52 -18.01 -17.31 11.06
CA LEU A 52 -18.36 -15.97 11.55
C LEU A 52 -18.52 -14.98 10.39
N LEU A 53 -17.58 -14.93 9.44
CA LEU A 53 -17.70 -14.09 8.26
C LEU A 53 -18.93 -14.42 7.40
N SER A 54 -19.26 -15.71 7.25
CA SER A 54 -20.46 -16.09 6.49
C SER A 54 -21.75 -15.69 7.17
N LEU A 55 -21.75 -15.50 8.49
CA LEU A 55 -22.91 -15.02 9.26
C LEU A 55 -22.98 -13.49 9.31
N LEU A 56 -21.83 -12.83 9.52
CA LEU A 56 -21.74 -11.39 9.72
C LEU A 56 -21.73 -10.60 8.40
N ASP A 57 -21.17 -11.17 7.32
CA ASP A 57 -21.04 -10.53 6.01
C ASP A 57 -21.25 -11.54 4.86
N PRO A 58 -22.47 -12.05 4.67
CA PRO A 58 -22.77 -13.00 3.60
C PRO A 58 -22.58 -12.42 2.20
N GLU A 59 -22.85 -11.12 2.01
CA GLU A 59 -22.68 -10.43 0.73
C GLU A 59 -21.20 -10.30 0.34
N GLY A 60 -20.36 -9.89 1.27
CA GLY A 60 -18.90 -9.81 1.05
C GLY A 60 -18.29 -11.18 0.75
N VAL A 61 -18.77 -12.25 1.42
CA VAL A 61 -18.33 -13.62 1.12
C VAL A 61 -18.71 -14.05 -0.30
N GLU A 62 -19.95 -13.75 -0.74
CA GLU A 62 -20.41 -14.07 -2.11
C GLU A 62 -19.66 -13.25 -3.16
N HIS A 63 -19.41 -11.97 -2.90
CA HIS A 63 -18.60 -11.11 -3.78
C HIS A 63 -17.17 -11.68 -3.97
N CYS A 64 -16.57 -12.20 -2.91
CA CYS A 64 -15.26 -12.85 -2.98
C CYS A 64 -15.24 -14.16 -3.80
N ARG A 65 -16.39 -14.84 -3.96
CA ARG A 65 -16.52 -16.10 -4.72
C ARG A 65 -16.63 -15.89 -6.23
N ARG A 66 -17.23 -14.80 -6.70
CA ARG A 66 -17.67 -14.62 -8.09
C ARG A 66 -16.55 -14.34 -9.11
N ARG A 67 -15.29 -14.07 -8.72
CA ARG A 67 -14.23 -13.67 -9.69
C ARG A 67 -13.08 -14.67 -9.82
N ARG A 68 -13.09 -15.46 -10.88
CA ARG A 68 -11.92 -16.23 -11.35
C ARG A 68 -11.36 -15.64 -12.64
N LEU A 69 -10.15 -15.05 -12.58
CA LEU A 69 -9.40 -14.57 -13.74
C LEU A 69 -8.49 -15.66 -14.31
N VAL A 70 -8.46 -15.82 -15.64
CA VAL A 70 -7.46 -16.63 -16.35
C VAL A 70 -6.13 -15.89 -16.35
N ARG A 71 -5.14 -16.40 -15.63
CA ARG A 71 -3.83 -15.73 -15.45
C ARG A 71 -2.84 -16.16 -16.53
N ARG A 72 -2.14 -15.18 -17.14
CA ARG A 72 -0.98 -15.44 -17.99
C ARG A 72 0.16 -16.05 -17.18
N ARG A 73 1.03 -16.82 -17.84
CA ARG A 73 2.21 -17.41 -17.18
C ARG A 73 3.24 -16.31 -16.91
N TYR A 74 3.58 -16.11 -15.65
CA TYR A 74 4.62 -15.18 -15.21
C TYR A 74 5.74 -15.98 -14.53
N TYR A 75 6.99 -15.55 -14.73
CA TYR A 75 8.16 -16.14 -14.13
C TYR A 75 9.18 -15.06 -13.73
N ALA A 76 9.74 -15.17 -12.53
CA ALA A 76 10.90 -14.41 -12.07
C ALA A 76 11.93 -15.40 -11.49
N LYS A 77 13.22 -15.12 -11.69
CA LYS A 77 14.30 -16.04 -11.35
C LYS A 77 14.44 -16.24 -9.83
N GLY A 78 14.30 -15.19 -9.04
CA GLY A 78 14.42 -15.19 -7.59
C GLY A 78 14.14 -13.80 -7.02
N PRO A 79 14.25 -13.62 -5.69
CA PRO A 79 14.14 -12.31 -5.06
C PRO A 79 15.13 -11.31 -5.66
N ASN A 80 14.70 -10.04 -5.73
CA ASN A 80 15.48 -8.92 -6.25
C ASN A 80 15.96 -9.06 -7.71
N PHE A 81 15.46 -10.10 -8.44
CA PHE A 81 15.71 -10.18 -9.88
C PHE A 81 14.94 -9.10 -10.64
N ILE A 82 13.70 -8.83 -10.25
CA ILE A 82 12.88 -7.77 -10.86
C ILE A 82 11.93 -7.18 -9.82
N TRP A 83 11.98 -5.87 -9.66
CA TRP A 83 10.99 -5.11 -8.89
C TRP A 83 9.96 -4.52 -9.84
N HIS A 84 8.69 -4.59 -9.47
CA HIS A 84 7.58 -4.00 -10.20
C HIS A 84 7.07 -2.79 -9.44
N LEU A 85 7.14 -1.64 -10.05
CA LEU A 85 6.60 -0.39 -9.49
C LEU A 85 5.41 0.10 -10.31
N ASP A 86 4.49 0.75 -9.64
CA ASP A 86 3.29 1.30 -10.26
C ASP A 86 2.57 2.24 -9.28
N THR A 87 1.63 3.02 -9.81
CA THR A 87 0.82 3.97 -9.06
C THR A 87 -0.64 3.54 -8.99
N TYR A 88 -1.26 3.77 -7.84
CA TYR A 88 -2.68 3.53 -7.64
C TYR A 88 -3.45 4.86 -7.54
N ASP A 89 -4.07 5.27 -8.65
CA ASP A 89 -4.64 6.61 -8.85
C ASP A 89 -6.12 6.76 -8.40
N LYS A 90 -6.70 5.77 -7.70
CA LYS A 90 -8.13 5.82 -7.36
C LYS A 90 -8.51 6.89 -6.34
N LEU A 91 -7.56 7.36 -5.53
CA LEU A 91 -7.74 8.47 -4.60
C LEU A 91 -7.16 9.80 -5.12
N LYS A 92 -6.49 9.80 -6.27
CA LYS A 92 -5.93 11.00 -6.90
C LYS A 92 -6.95 12.13 -7.13
N PRO A 93 -8.23 11.87 -7.48
CA PRO A 93 -9.23 12.92 -7.57
C PRO A 93 -9.44 13.71 -6.27
N TYR A 94 -9.12 13.10 -5.14
CA TYR A 94 -9.21 13.70 -3.79
C TYR A 94 -7.89 14.25 -3.27
N GLY A 95 -6.84 14.26 -4.12
CA GLY A 95 -5.53 14.81 -3.78
C GLY A 95 -4.55 13.81 -3.17
N ILE A 96 -4.88 12.52 -3.09
CA ILE A 96 -4.03 11.48 -2.50
C ILE A 96 -3.62 10.50 -3.60
N ALA A 97 -2.31 10.35 -3.79
CA ALA A 97 -1.72 9.37 -4.69
C ALA A 97 -1.02 8.27 -3.89
N ILE A 98 -1.03 7.05 -4.42
CA ILE A 98 -0.37 5.91 -3.79
C ILE A 98 0.60 5.32 -4.78
N ASN A 99 1.85 5.17 -4.35
CA ASN A 99 2.89 4.50 -5.13
C ASN A 99 3.33 3.24 -4.42
N GLY A 100 3.61 2.18 -5.16
CA GLY A 100 4.04 0.92 -4.59
C GLY A 100 5.04 0.18 -5.46
N CYS A 101 5.83 -0.65 -4.80
CA CYS A 101 6.78 -1.53 -5.44
C CYS A 101 6.76 -2.91 -4.78
N ILE A 102 6.85 -3.94 -5.61
CA ILE A 102 6.88 -5.33 -5.14
C ILE A 102 8.01 -6.12 -5.81
N ASP A 103 8.56 -7.06 -5.08
CA ASP A 103 9.44 -8.07 -5.66
C ASP A 103 8.66 -9.05 -6.55
N GLY A 104 9.16 -9.29 -7.76
CA GLY A 104 8.49 -10.10 -8.77
C GLY A 104 8.44 -11.60 -8.43
N PHE A 105 9.40 -12.12 -7.70
CA PHE A 105 9.45 -13.53 -7.31
C PHE A 105 8.61 -13.81 -6.07
N SER A 106 8.96 -13.19 -4.97
CA SER A 106 8.34 -13.41 -3.66
C SER A 106 6.99 -12.73 -3.51
N ARG A 107 6.76 -11.65 -4.27
CA ARG A 107 5.61 -10.75 -4.13
C ARG A 107 5.64 -9.96 -2.81
N HIS A 108 6.80 -9.82 -2.22
CA HIS A 108 7.03 -9.00 -1.04
C HIS A 108 6.93 -7.53 -1.41
N PHE A 109 6.23 -6.72 -0.60
CA PHE A 109 6.24 -5.28 -0.77
C PHE A 109 7.61 -4.72 -0.44
N ILE A 110 8.14 -3.92 -1.34
CA ILE A 110 9.37 -3.15 -1.13
C ILE A 110 9.03 -1.81 -0.50
N TRP A 111 8.03 -1.11 -1.02
CA TRP A 111 7.36 0.04 -0.41
C TRP A 111 5.90 0.11 -0.83
N LEU A 112 5.10 0.85 -0.05
CA LEU A 112 3.71 1.18 -0.35
C LEU A 112 3.39 2.51 0.34
N GLU A 113 3.42 3.63 -0.41
CA GLU A 113 3.44 5.00 0.11
C GLU A 113 2.27 5.83 -0.40
N ALA A 114 1.58 6.51 0.55
CA ALA A 114 0.63 7.57 0.24
C ALA A 114 1.33 8.92 0.25
N ASN A 115 1.00 9.80 -0.71
CA ASN A 115 1.55 11.14 -0.82
C ASN A 115 0.59 12.07 -1.57
N TYR A 116 0.94 13.35 -1.66
CA TYR A 116 0.19 14.35 -2.43
C TYR A 116 0.31 14.16 -3.94
N THR A 117 1.35 13.51 -4.43
CA THR A 117 1.61 13.27 -5.85
C THR A 117 2.22 11.90 -6.11
N SER A 118 1.94 11.37 -7.28
CA SER A 118 2.61 10.21 -7.88
C SER A 118 3.16 10.53 -9.26
N SER A 119 3.01 11.77 -9.71
CA SER A 119 3.39 12.18 -11.07
C SER A 119 4.74 12.87 -11.11
N ASP A 120 5.32 13.23 -9.95
CA ASP A 120 6.65 13.81 -9.87
C ASP A 120 7.72 12.72 -9.85
N PRO A 121 8.59 12.65 -10.86
CA PRO A 121 9.64 11.64 -10.94
C PRO A 121 10.63 11.68 -9.77
N LYS A 122 10.87 12.88 -9.20
CA LYS A 122 11.78 13.05 -8.05
C LYS A 122 11.22 12.42 -6.78
N VAL A 123 9.91 12.48 -6.59
CA VAL A 123 9.22 11.85 -5.45
C VAL A 123 9.24 10.33 -5.59
N VAL A 124 8.95 9.80 -6.77
CA VAL A 124 9.00 8.34 -7.03
C VAL A 124 10.44 7.83 -6.95
N GLY A 125 11.41 8.62 -7.45
CA GLY A 125 12.85 8.38 -7.27
C GLY A 125 13.23 8.30 -5.79
N GLY A 126 12.68 9.18 -4.95
CA GLY A 126 12.91 9.20 -3.50
C GLY A 126 12.49 7.89 -2.81
N TYR A 127 11.34 7.31 -3.19
CA TYR A 127 10.93 5.99 -2.65
C TYR A 127 11.91 4.89 -3.06
N PHE A 128 12.35 4.91 -4.31
CA PHE A 128 13.32 3.93 -4.80
C PHE A 128 14.65 4.05 -4.08
N VAL A 129 15.21 5.26 -3.95
CA VAL A 129 16.49 5.51 -3.28
C VAL A 129 16.42 5.14 -1.79
N ASN A 130 15.33 5.49 -1.09
CA ASN A 130 15.13 5.06 0.30
C ASN A 130 15.10 3.54 0.42
N ALA A 131 14.38 2.86 -0.48
CA ALA A 131 14.31 1.41 -0.47
C ALA A 131 15.67 0.73 -0.73
N VAL A 132 16.52 1.32 -1.57
CA VAL A 132 17.89 0.87 -1.81
C VAL A 132 18.77 1.14 -0.59
N LYS A 133 18.68 2.33 0.00
CA LYS A 133 19.42 2.72 1.21
C LYS A 133 19.14 1.79 2.38
N ASP A 134 17.87 1.57 2.69
CA ASP A 134 17.45 0.74 3.83
C ASP A 134 17.89 -0.72 3.70
N ARG A 135 18.09 -1.19 2.47
CA ARG A 135 18.48 -2.59 2.17
C ARG A 135 19.96 -2.77 1.87
N GLY A 136 20.67 -1.70 1.50
CA GLY A 136 22.07 -1.75 1.07
C GLY A 136 22.26 -2.36 -0.33
N PHE A 137 21.19 -2.51 -1.13
CA PHE A 137 21.28 -3.08 -2.47
C PHE A 137 20.13 -2.63 -3.38
N CYS A 138 20.35 -2.72 -4.69
CA CYS A 138 19.30 -2.54 -5.71
C CYS A 138 18.93 -3.86 -6.41
N PRO A 139 17.77 -3.93 -7.09
CA PRO A 139 17.41 -5.09 -7.91
C PRO A 139 18.21 -5.12 -9.21
N GLN A 140 18.26 -6.27 -9.87
CA GLN A 140 18.86 -6.34 -11.21
C GLN A 140 18.03 -5.57 -12.25
N ILE A 141 16.71 -5.66 -12.16
CA ILE A 141 15.81 -5.03 -13.11
C ILE A 141 14.70 -4.32 -12.34
N VAL A 142 14.34 -3.12 -12.79
CA VAL A 142 13.11 -2.46 -12.38
C VAL A 142 12.13 -2.48 -13.55
N ARG A 143 10.86 -2.71 -13.29
CA ARG A 143 9.79 -2.62 -14.28
C ARG A 143 8.75 -1.60 -13.85
N GLY A 144 8.48 -0.63 -14.71
CA GLY A 144 7.38 0.31 -14.61
C GLY A 144 6.55 0.36 -15.89
N ASP A 145 5.47 1.09 -15.87
CA ASP A 145 4.76 1.47 -17.07
C ASP A 145 5.51 2.61 -17.84
N ARG A 146 4.93 3.07 -18.96
CA ARG A 146 5.55 4.11 -19.80
C ARG A 146 5.27 5.53 -19.30
N GLY A 147 4.96 5.71 -18.03
CA GLY A 147 4.75 7.02 -17.45
C GLY A 147 6.06 7.80 -17.23
N THR A 148 5.99 9.12 -17.33
CA THR A 148 7.13 10.02 -17.11
C THR A 148 7.60 10.02 -15.65
N GLU A 149 6.72 9.67 -14.72
CA GLU A 149 6.99 9.55 -13.28
C GLU A 149 8.07 8.51 -12.95
N ASN A 150 8.28 7.54 -13.85
CA ASN A 150 9.28 6.49 -13.67
C ASN A 150 10.69 6.86 -14.19
N SER A 151 10.85 8.04 -14.80
CA SER A 151 12.10 8.44 -15.46
C SER A 151 13.27 8.56 -14.48
N HIS A 152 13.06 9.12 -13.27
CA HIS A 152 14.11 9.22 -12.26
C HIS A 152 14.55 7.85 -11.75
N VAL A 153 13.61 6.96 -11.49
CA VAL A 153 13.94 5.57 -11.09
C VAL A 153 14.76 4.88 -12.19
N GLN A 154 14.40 5.09 -13.47
CA GLN A 154 15.19 4.53 -14.58
C GLN A 154 16.61 5.07 -14.59
N HIS A 155 16.79 6.39 -14.45
CA HIS A 155 18.12 7.01 -14.46
C HIS A 155 18.98 6.50 -13.29
N ILE A 156 18.42 6.46 -12.09
CA ILE A 156 19.11 5.99 -10.88
C ILE A 156 19.46 4.50 -11.01
N GLN A 157 18.53 3.66 -11.45
CA GLN A 157 18.79 2.23 -11.67
C GLN A 157 19.87 2.00 -12.72
N THR A 158 19.86 2.81 -13.80
CA THR A 158 20.90 2.75 -14.84
C THR A 158 22.27 3.19 -14.30
N PHE A 159 22.28 4.22 -13.46
CA PHE A 159 23.50 4.67 -12.78
C PHE A 159 24.09 3.57 -11.90
N PHE A 160 23.31 2.96 -11.01
CA PHE A 160 23.77 1.83 -10.19
C PHE A 160 24.27 0.66 -11.02
N HIS A 161 23.59 0.33 -12.11
CA HIS A 161 23.96 -0.76 -13.01
C HIS A 161 25.29 -0.50 -13.73
N ASN A 162 25.51 0.72 -14.21
CA ASN A 162 26.72 1.10 -14.92
C ASN A 162 27.95 1.10 -14.01
N LEU A 163 27.84 1.59 -12.78
CA LEU A 163 28.93 1.58 -11.79
C LEU A 163 29.45 0.16 -11.50
N GLN A 164 28.58 -0.83 -11.62
CA GLN A 164 28.92 -2.23 -11.37
C GLN A 164 29.30 -2.99 -12.64
N GLN A 165 29.58 -2.28 -13.74
CA GLN A 165 29.89 -2.86 -15.04
C GLN A 165 28.83 -3.86 -15.52
N GLY A 166 27.57 -3.64 -15.13
CA GLY A 166 26.45 -4.48 -15.51
C GLY A 166 26.23 -4.48 -17.02
N ILE A 167 26.00 -5.67 -17.57
CA ILE A 167 25.70 -5.83 -18.99
C ILE A 167 24.22 -6.20 -19.12
N GLY A 168 23.48 -5.44 -19.93
CA GLY A 168 22.11 -5.78 -20.26
C GLY A 168 21.08 -4.75 -19.79
N ILE A 169 19.81 -5.17 -19.79
CA ILE A 169 18.67 -4.30 -19.50
C ILE A 169 18.47 -4.25 -17.98
N CYS A 170 18.56 -3.06 -17.38
CA CYS A 170 18.30 -2.83 -15.96
C CYS A 170 16.93 -2.18 -15.69
N PHE A 171 16.27 -1.64 -16.71
CA PHE A 171 14.92 -1.09 -16.62
C PHE A 171 14.04 -1.57 -17.78
N LEU A 172 12.82 -1.99 -17.45
CA LEU A 172 11.84 -2.50 -18.44
C LEU A 172 10.59 -1.62 -18.43
N TYR A 173 10.39 -0.88 -19.50
CA TYR A 173 9.10 -0.25 -19.77
C TYR A 173 8.12 -1.25 -20.39
N GLY A 174 6.87 -1.24 -19.91
CA GLY A 174 5.82 -2.07 -20.42
C GLY A 174 4.47 -1.37 -20.45
N ARG A 175 3.50 -1.97 -21.14
CA ARG A 175 2.09 -1.60 -20.93
C ARG A 175 1.69 -2.03 -19.52
N SER A 176 0.74 -1.32 -18.89
CA SER A 176 0.20 -1.71 -17.56
C SER A 176 -0.20 -3.20 -17.53
N THR A 177 -0.77 -3.71 -18.63
CA THR A 177 -1.10 -5.14 -18.78
C THR A 177 0.12 -6.08 -18.71
N ALA A 178 1.34 -5.59 -18.87
CA ALA A 178 2.57 -6.36 -18.69
C ALA A 178 3.12 -6.26 -17.26
N ASN A 179 2.66 -5.29 -16.46
CA ASN A 179 3.01 -5.11 -15.05
C ASN A 179 2.07 -5.93 -14.11
N GLN A 180 1.69 -7.13 -14.55
CA GLN A 180 0.64 -7.97 -13.93
C GLN A 180 0.83 -8.23 -12.44
N ARG A 181 2.07 -8.21 -11.94
CA ARG A 181 2.33 -8.47 -10.52
C ARG A 181 1.71 -7.39 -9.66
N ILE A 182 2.09 -6.16 -9.86
CA ILE A 182 1.61 -5.04 -9.06
C ILE A 182 0.12 -4.75 -9.36
N GLU A 183 -0.33 -4.89 -10.58
CA GLU A 183 -1.75 -4.77 -10.96
C GLU A 183 -2.65 -5.75 -10.20
N SER A 184 -2.18 -6.98 -10.00
CA SER A 184 -2.89 -7.97 -9.18
C SER A 184 -3.00 -7.52 -7.72
N TYR A 185 -2.04 -6.72 -7.23
CA TYR A 185 -2.06 -6.16 -5.88
C TYR A 185 -3.05 -5.03 -5.74
N TRP A 186 -3.11 -4.14 -6.71
CA TRP A 186 -4.10 -3.06 -6.70
C TRP A 186 -5.52 -3.62 -6.61
N CYS A 187 -5.79 -4.74 -7.30
CA CYS A 187 -7.06 -5.46 -7.16
C CYS A 187 -7.30 -5.98 -5.73
N GLN A 188 -6.27 -6.47 -5.05
CA GLN A 188 -6.40 -6.96 -3.66
C GLN A 188 -6.48 -5.81 -2.67
N LEU A 189 -5.64 -4.79 -2.82
CA LEU A 189 -5.67 -3.57 -2.02
C LEU A 189 -7.06 -2.92 -2.08
N ARG A 190 -7.60 -2.76 -3.29
CA ARG A 190 -8.94 -2.22 -3.50
C ARG A 190 -9.99 -3.00 -2.72
N LYS A 191 -10.04 -4.33 -2.91
CA LYS A 191 -11.04 -5.19 -2.28
C LYS A 191 -10.95 -5.23 -0.76
N GLN A 192 -9.75 -5.15 -0.21
CA GLN A 192 -9.52 -5.43 1.21
C GLN A 192 -9.50 -4.19 2.08
N LYS A 193 -9.17 -3.01 1.50
CA LYS A 193 -8.99 -1.77 2.27
C LYS A 193 -9.57 -0.54 1.57
N PHE A 194 -9.38 -0.40 0.25
CA PHE A 194 -9.55 0.86 -0.44
C PHE A 194 -10.92 1.07 -1.07
N GLU A 195 -11.75 0.04 -1.22
CA GLU A 195 -13.16 0.22 -1.59
C GLU A 195 -13.89 1.08 -0.57
N PHE A 196 -13.58 0.88 0.72
CA PHE A 196 -14.07 1.75 1.80
C PHE A 196 -13.67 3.21 1.58
N TRP A 197 -12.39 3.51 1.36
CA TRP A 197 -11.93 4.88 1.18
C TRP A 197 -12.47 5.53 -0.10
N ILE A 198 -12.56 4.78 -1.19
CA ILE A 198 -13.17 5.27 -2.43
C ILE A 198 -14.64 5.64 -2.19
N SER A 199 -15.40 4.79 -1.53
CA SER A 199 -16.81 5.03 -1.20
C SER A 199 -16.95 6.20 -0.21
N PHE A 200 -16.07 6.27 0.78
CA PHE A 200 -16.04 7.34 1.78
C PHE A 200 -15.86 8.72 1.14
N PHE A 201 -14.84 8.90 0.31
CA PHE A 201 -14.61 10.16 -0.39
C PHE A 201 -15.68 10.46 -1.44
N HIS A 202 -16.24 9.43 -2.06
CA HIS A 202 -17.38 9.59 -2.97
C HIS A 202 -18.60 10.16 -2.24
N GLN A 203 -18.91 9.66 -1.06
CA GLN A 203 -19.98 10.20 -0.21
C GLN A 203 -19.74 11.67 0.19
N LEU A 204 -18.49 12.04 0.57
CA LEU A 204 -18.17 13.45 0.84
C LEU A 204 -18.50 14.34 -0.37
N LYS A 205 -18.19 13.86 -1.56
CA LYS A 205 -18.49 14.59 -2.81
C LYS A 205 -20.00 14.65 -3.08
N GLU A 206 -20.74 13.56 -2.94
CA GLU A 206 -22.18 13.51 -3.20
C GLU A 206 -22.99 14.40 -2.24
N HIS A 207 -22.53 14.52 -0.98
CA HIS A 207 -23.14 15.42 0.00
C HIS A 207 -22.69 16.88 -0.13
N GLY A 208 -21.92 17.24 -1.16
CA GLY A 208 -21.46 18.62 -1.37
C GLY A 208 -20.34 19.07 -0.42
N TYR A 209 -19.73 18.14 0.31
CA TYR A 209 -18.63 18.45 1.23
C TYR A 209 -17.27 18.46 0.54
N PHE A 210 -17.19 18.12 -0.74
CA PHE A 210 -15.98 18.14 -1.54
C PHE A 210 -16.29 18.55 -3.00
N CYS A 211 -15.84 19.72 -3.41
CA CYS A 211 -16.06 20.32 -4.74
C CYS A 211 -14.84 20.23 -5.68
N ARG A 212 -13.79 19.51 -5.29
CA ARG A 212 -12.50 19.39 -6.00
C ARG A 212 -11.65 20.65 -6.05
N ASP A 213 -11.93 21.61 -5.19
CA ASP A 213 -11.10 22.78 -5.04
C ASP A 213 -9.70 22.42 -4.51
N LEU A 214 -8.71 23.28 -4.80
CA LEU A 214 -7.33 23.06 -4.36
C LEU A 214 -7.21 23.03 -2.85
N ILE A 215 -7.85 23.97 -2.17
CA ILE A 215 -7.82 24.07 -0.70
C ILE A 215 -8.46 22.83 -0.05
N GLU A 216 -9.60 22.38 -0.57
CA GLU A 216 -10.24 21.17 -0.08
C GLU A 216 -9.35 19.93 -0.22
N LYS A 217 -8.55 19.82 -1.30
CA LYS A 217 -7.57 18.76 -1.47
C LYS A 217 -6.43 18.87 -0.45
N GLU A 218 -5.96 20.09 -0.17
CA GLU A 218 -4.93 20.29 0.85
C GLU A 218 -5.43 19.91 2.25
N ILE A 219 -6.68 20.28 2.60
CA ILE A 219 -7.30 19.87 3.86
C ILE A 219 -7.47 18.33 3.92
N ILE A 220 -7.87 17.70 2.81
CA ILE A 220 -7.94 16.23 2.74
C ILE A 220 -6.56 15.61 2.97
N ARG A 221 -5.51 16.14 2.35
CA ARG A 221 -4.13 15.68 2.56
C ARG A 221 -3.72 15.80 4.01
N PHE A 222 -3.94 16.96 4.62
CA PHE A 222 -3.65 17.23 6.02
C PHE A 222 -4.31 16.21 6.96
N VAL A 223 -5.60 15.91 6.73
CA VAL A 223 -6.40 15.08 7.64
C VAL A 223 -6.20 13.59 7.39
N PHE A 224 -6.07 13.14 6.12
CA PHE A 224 -6.25 11.73 5.77
C PHE A 224 -4.99 10.99 5.35
N VAL A 225 -3.90 11.66 4.93
CA VAL A 225 -2.74 10.95 4.38
C VAL A 225 -2.10 10.03 5.41
N ASP A 226 -1.93 10.47 6.65
CA ASP A 226 -1.34 9.65 7.71
C ASP A 226 -2.24 8.44 8.06
N ILE A 227 -3.55 8.65 8.16
CA ILE A 227 -4.49 7.57 8.41
C ILE A 227 -4.45 6.53 7.29
N ILE A 228 -4.40 7.00 6.03
CA ILE A 228 -4.29 6.12 4.87
C ILE A 228 -2.96 5.39 4.87
N GLN A 229 -1.85 6.06 5.23
CA GLN A 229 -0.53 5.41 5.33
C GLN A 229 -0.56 4.28 6.34
N VAL A 230 -1.08 4.49 7.54
CA VAL A 230 -1.24 3.42 8.55
C VAL A 230 -2.02 2.22 7.98
N LYS A 231 -3.06 2.47 7.16
CA LYS A 231 -3.81 1.37 6.53
C LYS A 231 -3.05 0.67 5.40
N LEU A 232 -2.14 1.38 4.72
CA LEU A 232 -1.22 0.80 3.74
C LEU A 232 -0.15 -0.06 4.43
N ASP A 233 0.40 0.42 5.54
CA ASP A 233 1.39 -0.32 6.33
C ASP A 233 0.79 -1.62 6.89
N ASP A 234 -0.40 -1.55 7.46
CA ASP A 234 -1.18 -2.72 7.88
C ASP A 234 -1.40 -3.71 6.73
N PHE A 235 -1.75 -3.21 5.54
CA PHE A 235 -1.97 -4.06 4.39
C PHE A 235 -0.67 -4.71 3.92
N SER A 236 0.41 -3.95 3.86
CA SER A 236 1.74 -4.45 3.49
C SER A 236 2.21 -5.55 4.43
N LEU A 237 2.08 -5.34 5.75
CA LEU A 237 2.40 -6.35 6.76
C LEU A 237 1.56 -7.61 6.62
N LEU A 238 0.24 -7.46 6.52
CA LEU A 238 -0.69 -8.58 6.31
C LEU A 238 -0.39 -9.34 5.03
N TRP A 239 -0.05 -8.61 3.96
CA TRP A 239 0.30 -9.21 2.68
C TRP A 239 1.61 -9.98 2.77
N ASN A 240 2.66 -9.40 3.33
CA ASN A 240 3.97 -10.01 3.42
C ASN A 240 3.97 -11.29 4.28
N THR A 241 3.06 -11.37 5.26
CA THR A 241 2.95 -12.49 6.19
C THR A 241 1.89 -13.54 5.81
N HIS A 242 0.98 -13.27 4.86
CA HIS A 242 -0.06 -14.23 4.50
C HIS A 242 0.49 -15.41 3.68
N TYR A 243 -0.17 -16.56 3.75
CA TYR A 243 0.21 -17.74 2.97
C TYR A 243 -0.40 -17.73 1.56
N ILE A 244 0.45 -17.66 0.55
CA ILE A 244 0.06 -17.78 -0.85
C ILE A 244 -0.07 -19.26 -1.23
N ARG A 245 -1.22 -19.67 -1.75
CA ARG A 245 -1.50 -21.05 -2.16
C ARG A 245 -0.68 -21.44 -3.39
N LYS A 246 -0.38 -22.73 -3.48
CA LYS A 246 0.11 -23.35 -4.71
C LYS A 246 -0.90 -23.10 -5.85
N THR A 247 -0.38 -22.67 -6.98
CA THR A 247 -1.14 -22.53 -8.23
C THR A 247 -0.84 -23.70 -9.16
N HIS A 248 -1.62 -23.87 -10.23
CA HIS A 248 -1.32 -24.86 -11.26
C HIS A 248 -0.01 -24.59 -12.02
N ASN A 249 0.56 -23.41 -11.90
CA ASN A 249 1.88 -23.10 -12.45
C ASN A 249 2.97 -23.46 -11.43
N GLU A 250 3.60 -24.60 -11.63
CA GLU A 250 4.65 -25.14 -10.75
C GLU A 250 5.90 -24.25 -10.64
N ARG A 251 6.12 -23.35 -11.61
CA ARG A 251 7.25 -22.39 -11.63
C ARG A 251 7.04 -21.20 -10.71
N ILE A 252 5.88 -21.07 -10.08
CA ILE A 252 5.58 -19.93 -9.20
C ILE A 252 5.71 -20.41 -7.76
N ALA A 253 6.65 -19.82 -7.03
CA ALA A 253 6.83 -20.05 -5.61
C ALA A 253 5.53 -19.77 -4.82
N ASN A 254 5.26 -20.54 -3.79
CA ASN A 254 4.08 -20.45 -2.95
C ASN A 254 4.50 -20.63 -1.50
N ARG A 255 4.28 -19.66 -0.69
CA ARG A 255 4.48 -19.57 0.76
C ARG A 255 4.15 -18.13 1.18
N ARG A 256 4.65 -17.70 2.34
CA ARG A 256 4.59 -16.29 2.76
C ARG A 256 5.55 -15.46 1.92
N PRO A 257 5.16 -14.29 1.43
CA PRO A 257 6.04 -13.39 0.69
C PRO A 257 7.36 -13.08 1.40
N ASP A 258 7.29 -12.75 2.69
CA ASP A 258 8.47 -12.51 3.53
C ASP A 258 9.42 -13.71 3.56
N PHE A 259 8.89 -14.90 3.77
CA PHE A 259 9.69 -16.13 3.79
C PHE A 259 10.34 -16.42 2.43
N MET A 260 9.60 -16.23 1.32
CA MET A 260 10.15 -16.39 -0.03
C MET A 260 11.23 -15.36 -0.36
N TYR A 261 11.12 -14.17 0.21
CA TYR A 261 12.07 -13.07 0.02
C TYR A 261 13.37 -13.31 0.78
N ILE A 262 13.29 -13.71 2.05
CA ILE A 262 14.42 -13.84 2.98
C ILE A 262 15.17 -15.17 2.78
N VAL A 263 14.48 -16.25 2.40
CA VAL A 263 15.08 -17.60 2.33
C VAL A 263 14.92 -18.21 0.93
N PRO A 264 15.52 -17.60 -0.12
CA PRO A 264 15.37 -18.07 -1.51
C PRO A 264 15.89 -19.49 -1.75
N ALA A 265 16.88 -19.95 -0.99
CA ALA A 265 17.44 -21.28 -1.11
C ALA A 265 16.40 -22.41 -0.95
N MET A 266 15.37 -22.20 -0.13
CA MET A 266 14.25 -23.14 0.04
C MET A 266 13.37 -23.30 -1.22
N PHE A 267 13.58 -22.48 -2.22
CA PHE A 267 12.84 -22.45 -3.50
C PHE A 267 13.73 -22.74 -4.70
N ASN A 268 14.91 -23.38 -4.47
CA ASN A 268 15.91 -23.68 -5.50
C ASN A 268 16.33 -22.46 -6.31
N THR A 269 16.49 -21.32 -5.63
CA THR A 269 16.94 -20.06 -6.22
C THR A 269 17.86 -19.31 -5.25
N ARG A 270 18.39 -18.18 -5.70
CA ARG A 270 19.24 -17.29 -4.90
C ARG A 270 18.67 -15.88 -4.87
N ASP A 271 19.22 -15.03 -4.03
CA ASP A 271 19.05 -13.60 -4.10
C ASP A 271 19.79 -13.04 -5.33
N TYR A 272 19.13 -12.15 -6.05
CA TYR A 272 19.65 -11.46 -7.23
C TYR A 272 19.91 -9.97 -6.96
N SER A 273 19.96 -9.58 -5.68
CA SER A 273 20.31 -8.22 -5.29
C SER A 273 21.73 -7.86 -5.71
N THR A 274 21.96 -6.59 -5.94
CA THR A 274 23.25 -6.02 -6.29
C THR A 274 23.61 -4.97 -5.23
N PRO A 275 24.68 -5.17 -4.43
CA PRO A 275 25.08 -4.23 -3.39
C PRO A 275 25.31 -2.82 -3.93
N VAL A 276 24.91 -1.81 -3.19
CA VAL A 276 25.15 -0.39 -3.49
C VAL A 276 25.72 0.25 -2.24
N ASP A 277 26.83 0.97 -2.39
CA ASP A 277 27.46 1.65 -1.26
C ASP A 277 26.74 2.96 -0.90
N ASP A 278 26.89 3.38 0.34
CA ASP A 278 26.22 4.58 0.88
C ASP A 278 26.63 5.87 0.15
N VAL A 279 27.85 5.96 -0.34
CA VAL A 279 28.33 7.15 -1.07
C VAL A 279 27.55 7.31 -2.37
N THR A 280 27.41 6.22 -3.11
CA THR A 280 26.63 6.17 -4.35
C THR A 280 25.15 6.49 -4.10
N VAL A 281 24.58 5.96 -3.02
CA VAL A 281 23.19 6.26 -2.64
C VAL A 281 23.02 7.73 -2.29
N ASN A 282 23.95 8.34 -1.54
CA ASN A 282 23.86 9.74 -1.13
C ASN A 282 23.88 10.69 -2.34
N VAL A 283 24.66 10.40 -3.37
CA VAL A 283 24.64 11.17 -4.64
C VAL A 283 23.25 11.16 -5.27
N CYS A 284 22.60 10.00 -5.28
CA CYS A 284 21.22 9.90 -5.83
C CYS A 284 20.17 10.60 -4.95
N GLN A 285 20.41 10.71 -3.64
CA GLN A 285 19.51 11.38 -2.73
C GLN A 285 19.38 12.88 -3.03
N GLU A 286 20.45 13.55 -3.46
CA GLU A 286 20.44 14.98 -3.81
C GLU A 286 19.50 15.31 -4.98
N GLU A 287 19.25 14.34 -5.85
CA GLU A 287 18.35 14.48 -7.01
C GLU A 287 16.89 14.14 -6.72
N CYS A 288 16.57 13.71 -5.50
CA CYS A 288 15.26 13.20 -5.12
C CYS A 288 14.52 14.14 -4.16
N ILE A 289 13.19 14.01 -4.15
CA ILE A 289 12.32 14.63 -3.16
C ILE A 289 11.81 13.54 -2.22
N PHE A 290 12.09 13.69 -0.93
CA PHE A 290 11.68 12.73 0.08
C PHE A 290 10.36 13.14 0.73
N LYS A 291 9.60 12.14 1.14
CA LYS A 291 8.37 12.33 1.90
C LYS A 291 8.67 13.05 3.23
N THR A 292 7.99 14.13 3.47
CA THR A 292 8.05 14.89 4.73
C THR A 292 6.87 14.54 5.61
N ARG A 293 6.84 15.06 6.84
CA ARG A 293 5.68 14.96 7.73
C ARG A 293 4.54 15.90 7.35
N ILE A 294 4.81 16.88 6.47
CA ILE A 294 3.81 17.80 5.95
C ILE A 294 3.39 17.29 4.57
N HIS A 295 2.15 16.82 4.47
CA HIS A 295 1.61 16.18 3.26
C HIS A 295 0.78 17.13 2.37
N CYS A 296 0.61 18.37 2.79
CA CYS A 296 -0.13 19.41 2.10
C CYS A 296 0.73 20.66 1.94
N ASP A 297 0.18 21.70 1.33
CA ASP A 297 0.80 23.02 1.30
C ASP A 297 1.11 23.50 2.73
N LYS A 298 2.27 24.14 2.90
CA LYS A 298 2.77 24.55 4.22
C LYS A 298 1.85 25.56 4.89
N ASP A 299 1.37 26.54 4.13
CA ASP A 299 0.53 27.61 4.69
C ASP A 299 -0.82 27.02 5.13
N VAL A 300 -1.39 26.11 4.33
CA VAL A 300 -2.62 25.38 4.70
C VAL A 300 -2.38 24.49 5.92
N HIS A 301 -1.23 23.81 6.01
CA HIS A 301 -0.87 23.02 7.18
C HIS A 301 -0.84 23.90 8.45
N ASP A 302 -0.18 25.05 8.39
CA ASP A 302 -0.01 25.93 9.53
C ASP A 302 -1.37 26.54 9.98
N VAL A 303 -2.23 26.91 9.03
CA VAL A 303 -3.61 27.35 9.31
C VAL A 303 -4.44 26.20 9.94
N CYS A 304 -4.36 24.98 9.41
CA CYS A 304 -5.05 23.84 9.99
C CYS A 304 -4.62 23.58 11.43
N ARG A 305 -3.30 23.66 11.72
CA ARG A 305 -2.75 23.48 13.06
C ARG A 305 -3.25 24.57 14.02
N LEU A 306 -3.21 25.83 13.60
CA LEU A 306 -3.71 26.95 14.40
C LEU A 306 -5.19 26.76 14.76
N LEU A 307 -6.04 26.46 13.77
CA LEU A 307 -7.47 26.23 13.99
C LEU A 307 -7.73 25.05 14.94
N MET A 308 -6.92 23.99 14.84
CA MET A 308 -7.02 22.85 15.76
C MET A 308 -6.68 23.26 17.20
N GLU A 309 -5.63 24.08 17.39
CA GLU A 309 -5.23 24.58 18.72
C GLU A 309 -6.28 25.51 19.32
N GLU A 310 -6.79 26.47 18.55
CA GLU A 310 -7.83 27.41 18.99
C GLU A 310 -9.14 26.72 19.40
N ASN A 311 -9.51 25.63 18.72
CA ASN A 311 -10.76 24.93 18.94
C ASN A 311 -10.61 23.64 19.77
N ASN A 312 -9.40 23.33 20.24
CA ASN A 312 -9.07 22.09 20.97
C ASN A 312 -9.45 20.82 20.19
N TRP A 313 -9.26 20.80 18.87
CA TRP A 313 -9.49 19.61 18.06
C TRP A 313 -8.27 18.70 18.09
N SER A 314 -8.51 17.41 18.31
CA SER A 314 -7.46 16.38 18.34
C SER A 314 -7.13 15.83 16.95
N ILE A 315 -5.93 15.26 16.82
CA ILE A 315 -5.54 14.47 15.64
C ILE A 315 -6.43 13.25 15.55
N PRO A 316 -7.03 12.98 14.37
CA PRO A 316 -7.96 11.87 14.23
C PRO A 316 -7.24 10.53 14.13
N GLU A 317 -7.81 9.47 14.73
CA GLU A 317 -7.28 8.11 14.68
C GLU A 317 -8.06 7.20 13.72
N ASP A 318 -9.27 7.57 13.39
CA ASP A 318 -10.18 6.80 12.54
C ASP A 318 -10.88 7.66 11.46
N ALA A 319 -11.58 7.02 10.54
CA ALA A 319 -12.24 7.68 9.41
C ALA A 319 -13.39 8.63 9.84
N ASN A 320 -14.08 8.35 10.96
CA ASN A 320 -15.20 9.17 11.40
C ASN A 320 -14.72 10.44 12.09
N SER A 321 -13.73 10.32 13.00
CA SER A 321 -13.06 11.47 13.63
C SER A 321 -12.38 12.34 12.58
N ALA A 322 -11.75 11.75 11.58
CA ALA A 322 -11.15 12.44 10.44
C ALA A 322 -12.19 13.20 9.59
N ARG A 323 -13.35 12.59 9.32
CA ARG A 323 -14.45 13.27 8.64
C ARG A 323 -14.90 14.52 9.40
N ASN A 324 -15.09 14.40 10.71
CA ASN A 324 -15.52 15.51 11.55
C ASN A 324 -14.48 16.64 11.55
N LEU A 325 -13.20 16.30 11.71
CA LEU A 325 -12.11 17.28 11.63
C LEU A 325 -12.07 17.95 10.26
N TYR A 326 -12.15 17.20 9.17
CA TYR A 326 -12.20 17.73 7.80
C TYR A 326 -13.34 18.74 7.61
N LEU A 327 -14.56 18.39 8.04
CA LEU A 327 -15.72 19.26 7.91
C LEU A 327 -15.58 20.54 8.73
N ASN A 328 -15.02 20.45 9.92
CA ASN A 328 -14.76 21.61 10.78
C ASN A 328 -13.69 22.53 10.15
N LEU A 329 -12.54 21.99 9.76
CA LEU A 329 -11.47 22.75 9.11
C LEU A 329 -11.97 23.41 7.81
N ARG A 330 -12.68 22.65 6.97
CA ARG A 330 -13.26 23.16 5.74
C ARG A 330 -14.17 24.35 6.00
N ARG A 331 -15.06 24.26 6.98
CA ARG A 331 -15.99 25.32 7.33
C ARG A 331 -15.28 26.59 7.76
N GLU A 332 -14.31 26.48 8.66
CA GLU A 332 -13.60 27.67 9.18
C GLU A 332 -12.67 28.27 8.12
N ILE A 333 -11.94 27.48 7.35
CA ILE A 333 -11.06 27.97 6.28
C ILE A 333 -11.87 28.65 5.18
N LEU A 334 -13.00 28.07 4.73
CA LEU A 334 -13.86 28.73 3.74
C LEU A 334 -14.50 30.03 4.26
N ARG A 335 -14.81 30.09 5.56
CA ARG A 335 -15.28 31.32 6.20
C ARG A 335 -14.20 32.43 6.17
N ILE A 336 -12.94 32.09 6.48
CA ILE A 336 -11.82 33.05 6.46
C ILE A 336 -11.58 33.57 5.04
N ILE A 337 -11.65 32.70 4.02
CA ILE A 337 -11.38 33.07 2.62
C ILE A 337 -12.53 33.90 2.01
N SER A 338 -13.75 33.76 2.53
CA SER A 338 -14.95 34.45 2.03
C SER A 338 -15.09 35.87 2.59
N ILE A 339 -14.18 36.32 3.47
CA ILE A 339 -14.04 37.64 4.01
C ILE A 339 -13.09 38.47 3.14
#